data_b4ebb71da73a52a18a63283f3767d167
#
_entry.id   b4ebb71da73a52a18a63283f3767d167
#
_cell.length_a   1.000
_cell.length_b   1.000
_cell.length_c   1.000
_cell.angle_alpha   90.00
_cell.angle_beta   90.00
_cell.angle_gamma   90.00
#
_symmetry.space_group_name_H-M   'P 1'
#
loop_
_entity.id
_entity.type
_entity.pdbx_description
1 polymer ?
#
loop_
_entity_poly.entity_id
_entity_poly.type
_entity_poly.pdbx_seq_one_letter_code
_entity_poly.pdbx_strand_id
1 'polypeptide(L)'
;TNVKESVDITFGVDTEAETKNVDSCLKKLHLEQGKYNLWAIPMPWFPNEYDEKVHGNRYKKLLDNLSEIAYNQHLKENINVFLPFYYDMDMGLIKDMVEKLKLPYVICDNSKALTLGEKRALFRFSNCNICMRFHSVMFSIYNGQAGVFISYSDKTSNVIRMMGLEDYLVEYGIRNSADFYKEFDLDMQRVNQVMDNIFSDDKKSIEKITSKMKQEAAVAQEELIKWLK
;
A
#
# COMPACT_ATOMS: atom_id res chain seq x y z
N THR A 1 -27.88 7.16 -21.30
CA THR A 1 -27.39 6.84 -19.94
C THR A 1 -26.34 7.86 -19.58
N ASN A 2 -26.65 8.77 -18.65
CA ASN A 2 -25.67 9.72 -18.13
C ASN A 2 -24.78 9.01 -17.12
N VAL A 3 -23.73 8.34 -17.60
CA VAL A 3 -22.66 7.85 -16.73
C VAL A 3 -21.71 9.01 -16.48
N LYS A 4 -21.57 9.43 -15.23
CA LYS A 4 -20.56 10.40 -14.82
C LYS A 4 -19.35 9.64 -14.25
N GLU A 5 -18.17 10.05 -14.65
CA GLU A 5 -16.92 9.59 -14.06
C GLU A 5 -16.80 10.16 -12.64
N SER A 6 -16.40 9.33 -11.69
CA SER A 6 -16.22 9.73 -10.30
C SER A 6 -15.03 9.00 -9.68
N VAL A 7 -14.51 9.56 -8.60
CA VAL A 7 -13.46 8.94 -7.79
C VAL A 7 -14.02 7.82 -6.90
N ASP A 8 -13.12 7.01 -6.34
CA ASP A 8 -13.50 5.95 -5.41
C ASP A 8 -14.22 6.54 -4.18
N ILE A 9 -15.37 5.98 -3.81
CA ILE A 9 -16.23 6.44 -2.71
C ILE A 9 -15.49 6.44 -1.36
N THR A 10 -14.41 5.67 -1.20
CA THR A 10 -13.58 5.67 0.01
C THR A 10 -12.97 7.03 0.34
N PHE A 11 -12.81 7.92 -0.64
CA PHE A 11 -12.37 9.30 -0.42
C PHE A 11 -13.43 10.19 0.26
N GLY A 12 -14.70 9.78 0.27
CA GLY A 12 -15.79 10.50 0.92
C GLY A 12 -16.06 10.10 2.38
N VAL A 13 -15.31 9.17 2.95
CA VAL A 13 -15.48 8.75 4.34
C VAL A 13 -14.85 9.76 5.28
N ASP A 14 -15.57 10.13 6.35
CA ASP A 14 -15.18 11.18 7.31
C ASP A 14 -13.88 10.84 8.07
N THR A 15 -12.98 11.82 8.14
CA THR A 15 -11.66 11.72 8.75
C THR A 15 -11.62 12.07 10.24
N GLU A 16 -12.62 12.75 10.80
CA GLU A 16 -12.61 13.13 12.22
C GLU A 16 -12.67 11.93 13.15
N ALA A 17 -13.46 10.92 12.79
CA ALA A 17 -13.50 9.65 13.51
C ALA A 17 -12.16 8.91 13.49
N GLU A 18 -11.32 9.15 12.48
CA GLU A 18 -10.03 8.49 12.32
C GLU A 18 -8.95 9.03 13.26
N THR A 19 -8.99 10.31 13.59
CA THR A 19 -7.99 10.93 14.49
C THR A 19 -8.03 10.31 15.89
N LYS A 20 -9.22 10.00 16.40
CA LYS A 20 -9.39 9.29 17.70
C LYS A 20 -8.88 7.84 17.63
N ASN A 21 -8.95 7.22 16.48
CA ASN A 21 -8.50 5.84 16.25
C ASN A 21 -6.98 5.72 16.21
N VAL A 22 -6.26 6.78 15.84
CA VAL A 22 -4.79 6.77 15.71
C VAL A 22 -4.12 6.55 17.06
N ASP A 23 -4.43 7.36 18.05
CA ASP A 23 -3.81 7.24 19.39
C ASP A 23 -4.10 5.87 20.02
N SER A 24 -5.31 5.35 19.80
CA SER A 24 -5.70 4.01 20.24
C SER A 24 -4.84 2.95 19.55
N CYS A 25 -4.68 3.04 18.23
CA CYS A 25 -3.93 2.08 17.45
C CYS A 25 -2.44 2.08 17.79
N LEU A 26 -1.81 3.25 17.86
CA LEU A 26 -0.40 3.38 18.20
C LEU A 26 -0.11 2.83 19.61
N LYS A 27 -0.98 3.11 20.59
CA LYS A 27 -0.87 2.53 21.93
C LYS A 27 -1.01 1.02 21.96
N LYS A 28 -2.00 0.45 21.25
CA LYS A 28 -2.21 -1.01 21.15
C LYS A 28 -1.00 -1.74 20.56
N LEU A 29 -0.30 -1.10 19.65
CA LEU A 29 0.83 -1.67 18.94
C LEU A 29 2.20 -1.26 19.52
N HIS A 30 2.21 -0.41 20.55
CA HIS A 30 3.43 0.18 21.12
C HIS A 30 4.30 0.89 20.08
N LEU A 31 3.65 1.68 19.21
CA LEU A 31 4.28 2.42 18.13
C LEU A 31 4.33 3.91 18.41
N GLU A 32 5.31 4.58 17.81
CA GLU A 32 5.42 6.03 17.77
C GLU A 32 5.19 6.55 16.34
N GLN A 33 4.56 7.72 16.24
CA GLN A 33 4.32 8.38 14.96
C GLN A 33 5.64 8.63 14.21
N GLY A 34 5.68 8.27 12.93
CA GLY A 34 6.85 8.46 12.08
C GLY A 34 8.02 7.51 12.37
N LYS A 35 7.86 6.57 13.32
CA LYS A 35 8.90 5.61 13.71
C LYS A 35 8.61 4.18 13.26
N TYR A 36 7.74 4.01 12.30
CA TYR A 36 7.45 2.70 11.71
C TYR A 36 7.21 2.79 10.21
N ASN A 37 7.54 1.73 9.50
CA ASN A 37 7.21 1.52 8.09
C ASN A 37 6.02 0.58 8.01
N LEU A 38 5.01 0.91 7.21
CA LEU A 38 3.80 0.09 7.07
C LEU A 38 3.87 -0.76 5.80
N TRP A 39 3.74 -2.05 5.97
CA TRP A 39 3.79 -3.05 4.90
C TRP A 39 2.42 -3.68 4.68
N ALA A 40 1.83 -3.47 3.51
CA ALA A 40 0.60 -4.11 3.08
C ALA A 40 0.87 -4.91 1.80
N ILE A 41 1.54 -6.04 1.99
CA ILE A 41 2.04 -6.92 0.93
C ILE A 41 1.22 -8.21 0.88
N PRO A 42 0.67 -8.60 -0.26
CA PRO A 42 -0.02 -9.86 -0.44
C PRO A 42 0.95 -10.99 -0.79
N MET A 43 0.57 -12.22 -0.48
CA MET A 43 1.13 -13.36 -1.19
C MET A 43 0.86 -13.15 -2.69
N PRO A 44 1.88 -13.17 -3.56
CA PRO A 44 1.66 -13.04 -4.98
C PRO A 44 0.79 -14.19 -5.47
N TRP A 45 -0.26 -13.84 -6.24
CA TRP A 45 -1.10 -14.83 -6.87
C TRP A 45 -0.40 -15.34 -8.12
N PHE A 46 -0.12 -16.62 -8.15
CA PHE A 46 0.40 -17.29 -9.33
C PHE A 46 -0.75 -18.02 -10.05
N PRO A 47 -0.86 -17.95 -11.40
CA PRO A 47 -1.87 -18.66 -12.14
C PRO A 47 -1.75 -20.18 -11.96
N ASN A 48 -2.84 -20.91 -12.13
CA ASN A 48 -2.99 -22.32 -11.84
C ASN A 48 -2.03 -23.29 -12.59
N GLU A 49 -1.30 -22.82 -13.58
CA GLU A 49 -0.21 -23.55 -14.20
C GLU A 49 1.07 -23.40 -13.36
N TYR A 50 1.06 -24.09 -12.23
CA TYR A 50 2.13 -24.03 -11.25
C TYR A 50 3.33 -24.89 -11.69
N ASP A 51 4.34 -24.26 -12.24
CA ASP A 51 5.70 -24.84 -12.30
C ASP A 51 6.46 -24.44 -11.03
N GLU A 52 6.63 -25.41 -10.13
CA GLU A 52 7.24 -25.20 -8.81
C GLU A 52 8.64 -24.57 -8.92
N LYS A 53 9.43 -24.92 -9.95
CA LYS A 53 10.77 -24.34 -10.13
C LYS A 53 10.71 -22.86 -10.52
N VAL A 54 9.83 -22.52 -11.44
CA VAL A 54 9.68 -21.14 -11.93
C VAL A 54 9.08 -20.28 -10.83
N HIS A 55 8.04 -20.73 -10.17
CA HIS A 55 7.36 -19.95 -9.13
C HIS A 55 8.17 -19.86 -7.85
N GLY A 56 8.85 -20.93 -7.44
CA GLY A 56 9.74 -20.91 -6.28
C GLY A 56 10.87 -19.89 -6.43
N ASN A 57 11.47 -19.79 -7.62
CA ASN A 57 12.50 -18.78 -7.90
C ASN A 57 11.94 -17.37 -7.87
N ARG A 58 10.76 -17.11 -8.43
CA ARG A 58 10.09 -15.79 -8.41
C ARG A 58 9.72 -15.38 -7.00
N TYR A 59 9.15 -16.29 -6.23
CA TYR A 59 8.81 -16.05 -4.83
C TYR A 59 10.05 -15.68 -4.02
N LYS A 60 11.11 -16.46 -4.15
CA LYS A 60 12.38 -16.19 -3.50
C LYS A 60 12.94 -14.82 -3.87
N LYS A 61 12.92 -14.48 -5.17
CA LYS A 61 13.41 -13.19 -5.65
C LYS A 61 12.57 -12.03 -5.12
N LEU A 62 11.25 -12.16 -5.11
CA LEU A 62 10.37 -11.17 -4.49
C LEU A 62 10.69 -10.99 -3.01
N LEU A 63 10.86 -12.08 -2.27
CA LEU A 63 11.21 -12.06 -0.86
C LEU A 63 12.58 -11.40 -0.63
N ASP A 64 13.56 -11.67 -1.51
CA ASP A 64 14.89 -11.04 -1.48
C ASP A 64 14.76 -9.51 -1.70
N ASN A 65 14.03 -9.09 -2.74
CA ASN A 65 13.82 -7.69 -3.07
C ASN A 65 13.06 -6.93 -1.97
N LEU A 66 11.98 -7.50 -1.44
CA LEU A 66 11.24 -6.89 -0.32
C LEU A 66 12.12 -6.76 0.94
N SER A 67 12.99 -7.75 1.16
CA SER A 67 13.96 -7.68 2.27
C SER A 67 14.99 -6.58 2.04
N GLU A 68 15.49 -6.40 0.82
CA GLU A 68 16.39 -5.30 0.45
C GLU A 68 15.73 -3.94 0.69
N ILE A 69 14.46 -3.79 0.32
CA ILE A 69 13.68 -2.57 0.61
C ILE A 69 13.69 -2.29 2.12
N ALA A 70 13.44 -3.29 2.97
CA ALA A 70 13.40 -3.10 4.41
C ALA A 70 14.75 -2.64 5.01
N TYR A 71 15.86 -3.00 4.37
CA TYR A 71 17.21 -2.54 4.75
C TYR A 71 17.63 -1.21 4.13
N ASN A 72 16.76 -0.57 3.34
CA ASN A 72 17.04 0.76 2.80
C ASN A 72 17.36 1.75 3.93
N GLN A 73 18.29 2.68 3.67
CA GLN A 73 18.78 3.64 4.68
C GLN A 73 17.68 4.48 5.34
N HIS A 74 16.56 4.73 4.64
CA HIS A 74 15.43 5.50 5.15
C HIS A 74 14.45 4.67 5.99
N LEU A 75 14.54 3.34 5.93
CA LEU A 75 13.57 2.43 6.55
C LEU A 75 14.15 1.62 7.70
N LYS A 76 15.42 1.22 7.63
CA LYS A 76 16.06 0.22 8.52
C LYS A 76 16.04 0.56 10.01
N GLU A 77 15.96 1.84 10.36
CA GLU A 77 15.94 2.31 11.75
C GLU A 77 14.53 2.31 12.37
N ASN A 78 13.51 2.03 11.56
CA ASN A 78 12.12 2.06 11.97
C ASN A 78 11.57 0.64 12.18
N ILE A 79 10.52 0.52 13.01
CA ILE A 79 9.80 -0.73 13.21
C ILE A 79 9.03 -1.09 11.94
N ASN A 80 9.13 -2.32 11.47
CA ASN A 80 8.35 -2.80 10.34
C ASN A 80 7.00 -3.32 10.81
N VAL A 81 5.92 -2.66 10.42
CA VAL A 81 4.55 -3.01 10.77
C VAL A 81 3.89 -3.69 9.59
N PHE A 82 3.61 -4.98 9.71
CA PHE A 82 2.94 -5.76 8.67
C PHE A 82 1.43 -5.79 8.90
N LEU A 83 0.66 -5.33 7.90
CA LEU A 83 -0.79 -5.27 7.93
C LEU A 83 -1.39 -6.22 6.89
N PRO A 84 -1.79 -7.46 7.26
CA PRO A 84 -2.47 -8.36 6.34
C PRO A 84 -3.86 -7.84 6.00
N PHE A 85 -4.21 -7.81 4.71
CA PHE A 85 -5.54 -7.47 4.21
C PHE A 85 -6.42 -8.71 4.09
N TYR A 86 -5.83 -9.81 3.63
CA TYR A 86 -6.43 -11.15 3.59
C TYR A 86 -5.56 -12.08 4.42
N TYR A 87 -5.93 -12.26 5.68
CA TYR A 87 -5.09 -12.89 6.68
C TYR A 87 -4.49 -14.22 6.21
N ASP A 88 -5.32 -15.15 5.76
CA ASP A 88 -4.87 -16.49 5.37
C ASP A 88 -3.92 -16.49 4.16
N MET A 89 -4.09 -15.53 3.27
CA MET A 89 -3.27 -15.43 2.05
C MET A 89 -1.97 -14.63 2.28
N ASP A 90 -2.04 -13.57 3.07
CA ASP A 90 -0.90 -12.64 3.21
C ASP A 90 0.10 -13.12 4.27
N MET A 91 -0.34 -13.89 5.26
CA MET A 91 0.49 -14.33 6.38
C MET A 91 1.66 -15.22 5.99
N GLY A 92 1.56 -15.97 4.87
CA GLY A 92 2.68 -16.77 4.37
C GLY A 92 3.90 -15.90 4.07
N LEU A 93 3.74 -14.93 3.17
CA LEU A 93 4.80 -14.00 2.80
C LEU A 93 5.31 -13.16 3.99
N ILE A 94 4.38 -12.69 4.85
CA ILE A 94 4.75 -11.92 6.04
C ILE A 94 5.64 -12.73 6.97
N LYS A 95 5.31 -13.99 7.24
CA LYS A 95 6.13 -14.87 8.10
C LYS A 95 7.51 -15.11 7.51
N ASP A 96 7.59 -15.41 6.22
CA ASP A 96 8.87 -15.62 5.54
C ASP A 96 9.73 -14.34 5.54
N MET A 97 9.10 -13.16 5.37
CA MET A 97 9.80 -11.89 5.51
C MET A 97 10.34 -11.68 6.92
N VAL A 98 9.50 -11.87 7.94
CA VAL A 98 9.88 -11.67 9.35
C VAL A 98 11.00 -12.62 9.75
N GLU A 99 10.95 -13.87 9.32
CA GLU A 99 11.99 -14.87 9.57
C GLU A 99 13.32 -14.47 8.91
N LYS A 100 13.24 -13.91 7.70
CA LYS A 100 14.41 -13.45 6.96
C LYS A 100 14.99 -12.14 7.51
N LEU A 101 14.11 -11.19 7.90
CA LEU A 101 14.49 -9.88 8.42
C LEU A 101 14.95 -10.01 9.89
N LYS A 102 16.11 -9.49 10.19
CA LYS A 102 16.59 -9.33 11.58
C LYS A 102 16.36 -7.89 12.07
N LEU A 103 15.24 -7.30 11.69
CA LEU A 103 14.81 -5.95 12.05
C LEU A 103 13.61 -6.01 13.00
N PRO A 104 13.39 -4.99 13.83
CA PRO A 104 12.20 -4.92 14.67
C PRO A 104 10.91 -4.95 13.83
N TYR A 105 9.92 -5.71 14.29
CA TYR A 105 8.65 -5.82 13.58
C TYR A 105 7.45 -5.97 14.50
N VAL A 106 6.27 -5.63 13.97
CA VAL A 106 4.95 -5.90 14.54
C VAL A 106 4.06 -6.47 13.43
N ILE A 107 3.34 -7.55 13.72
CA ILE A 107 2.30 -8.06 12.81
C ILE A 107 0.93 -7.66 13.35
N CYS A 108 0.15 -6.95 12.54
CA CYS A 108 -1.22 -6.55 12.85
C CYS A 108 -2.18 -7.70 12.52
N ASP A 109 -2.03 -8.82 13.22
CA ASP A 109 -2.89 -9.98 13.08
C ASP A 109 -4.24 -9.80 13.82
N ASN A 110 -5.10 -10.81 13.75
CA ASN A 110 -6.41 -10.78 14.38
C ASN A 110 -6.35 -10.66 15.91
N SER A 111 -5.21 -11.03 16.55
CA SER A 111 -5.03 -10.92 18.01
C SER A 111 -4.94 -9.45 18.46
N LYS A 112 -4.57 -8.53 17.59
CA LYS A 112 -4.46 -7.10 17.89
C LYS A 112 -5.81 -6.39 17.94
N ALA A 113 -6.88 -7.04 17.47
CA ALA A 113 -8.28 -6.53 17.51
C ALA A 113 -8.41 -5.10 16.95
N LEU A 114 -7.69 -4.78 15.85
CA LEU A 114 -7.77 -3.47 15.22
C LEU A 114 -9.05 -3.32 14.41
N THR A 115 -9.77 -2.24 14.63
CA THR A 115 -10.91 -1.84 13.80
C THR A 115 -10.43 -1.43 12.38
N LEU A 116 -11.35 -1.35 11.43
CA LEU A 116 -11.03 -0.86 10.08
C LEU A 116 -10.48 0.58 10.13
N GLY A 117 -11.07 1.44 10.97
CA GLY A 117 -10.58 2.82 11.17
C GLY A 117 -9.17 2.86 11.73
N GLU A 118 -8.84 2.01 12.71
CA GLU A 118 -7.47 1.90 13.24
C GLU A 118 -6.48 1.39 12.19
N LYS A 119 -6.86 0.40 11.37
CA LYS A 119 -6.02 -0.10 10.27
C LYS A 119 -5.75 1.00 9.25
N ARG A 120 -6.76 1.80 8.89
CA ARG A 120 -6.59 2.95 7.97
C ARG A 120 -5.72 4.04 8.57
N ALA A 121 -5.86 4.30 9.86
CA ALA A 121 -5.09 5.31 10.58
C ALA A 121 -3.58 5.03 10.59
N LEU A 122 -3.16 3.75 10.56
CA LEU A 122 -1.74 3.38 10.47
C LEU A 122 -1.05 3.95 9.22
N PHE A 123 -1.78 4.11 8.11
CA PHE A 123 -1.19 4.68 6.89
C PHE A 123 -0.80 6.15 7.05
N ARG A 124 -1.48 6.89 7.91
CA ARG A 124 -1.30 8.34 8.04
C ARG A 124 0.01 8.74 8.72
N PHE A 125 0.46 7.96 9.67
CA PHE A 125 1.57 8.32 10.55
C PHE A 125 2.77 7.39 10.43
N SER A 126 2.79 6.55 9.42
CA SER A 126 3.98 5.79 9.06
C SER A 126 5.11 6.70 8.57
N ASN A 127 6.34 6.24 8.71
CA ASN A 127 7.48 6.86 8.04
C ASN A 127 7.39 6.65 6.51
N CYS A 128 7.04 5.43 6.11
CA CYS A 128 6.82 5.06 4.72
C CYS A 128 5.77 3.95 4.62
N ASN A 129 4.95 3.98 3.56
CA ASN A 129 3.99 2.94 3.22
C ASN A 129 4.52 2.10 2.05
N ILE A 130 4.63 0.79 2.24
CA ILE A 130 4.97 -0.17 1.19
C ILE A 130 3.69 -0.94 0.84
N CYS A 131 3.07 -0.60 -0.29
CA CYS A 131 1.74 -1.03 -0.65
C CYS A 131 1.74 -1.84 -1.95
N MET A 132 1.24 -3.09 -1.89
CA MET A 132 1.01 -3.93 -3.07
C MET A 132 -0.48 -4.19 -3.31
N ARG A 133 -1.33 -4.11 -2.28
CA ARG A 133 -2.78 -4.26 -2.43
C ARG A 133 -3.42 -2.96 -2.92
N PHE A 134 -4.37 -3.04 -3.85
CA PHE A 134 -5.08 -1.87 -4.37
C PHE A 134 -5.62 -0.97 -3.25
N HIS A 135 -6.37 -1.54 -2.30
CA HIS A 135 -6.93 -0.73 -1.20
C HIS A 135 -5.86 -0.17 -0.25
N SER A 136 -4.70 -0.82 -0.11
CA SER A 136 -3.61 -0.25 0.69
C SER A 136 -3.01 0.99 0.03
N VAL A 137 -2.88 0.98 -1.31
CA VAL A 137 -2.50 2.17 -2.10
C VAL A 137 -3.52 3.28 -1.89
N MET A 138 -4.82 2.95 -2.01
CA MET A 138 -5.89 3.93 -1.81
C MET A 138 -5.87 4.51 -0.39
N PHE A 139 -5.64 3.70 0.64
CA PHE A 139 -5.55 4.19 2.03
C PHE A 139 -4.32 5.09 2.26
N SER A 140 -3.19 4.78 1.63
CA SER A 140 -2.02 5.66 1.67
C SER A 140 -2.34 7.03 1.07
N ILE A 141 -2.83 7.04 -0.18
CA ILE A 141 -3.20 8.27 -0.90
C ILE A 141 -4.29 9.05 -0.16
N TYR A 142 -5.34 8.36 0.32
CA TYR A 142 -6.44 8.97 1.10
C TYR A 142 -5.93 9.75 2.32
N ASN A 143 -4.90 9.24 2.98
CA ASN A 143 -4.29 9.88 4.13
C ASN A 143 -3.24 10.95 3.75
N GLY A 144 -3.07 11.26 2.46
CA GLY A 144 -2.08 12.23 1.99
C GLY A 144 -0.63 11.74 2.12
N GLN A 145 -0.44 10.42 2.23
CA GLN A 145 0.88 9.84 2.43
C GLN A 145 1.45 9.23 1.15
N ALA A 146 2.68 9.59 0.87
CA ALA A 146 3.48 8.92 -0.15
C ALA A 146 3.83 7.50 0.27
N GLY A 147 4.11 6.64 -0.72
CA GLY A 147 4.53 5.27 -0.47
C GLY A 147 5.17 4.64 -1.69
N VAL A 148 5.82 3.51 -1.49
CA VAL A 148 6.25 2.64 -2.58
C VAL A 148 5.04 1.82 -3.02
N PHE A 149 4.41 2.22 -4.12
CA PHE A 149 3.23 1.57 -4.65
C PHE A 149 3.63 0.51 -5.67
N ILE A 150 3.72 -0.74 -5.21
CA ILE A 150 4.12 -1.87 -6.04
C ILE A 150 2.86 -2.45 -6.69
N SER A 151 2.74 -2.30 -8.00
CA SER A 151 1.59 -2.77 -8.76
C SER A 151 1.90 -4.06 -9.51
N TYR A 152 1.09 -5.09 -9.26
CA TYR A 152 1.08 -6.34 -10.02
C TYR A 152 -0.18 -6.48 -10.90
N SER A 153 -0.93 -5.41 -11.11
CA SER A 153 -2.16 -5.42 -11.92
C SER A 153 -2.38 -4.08 -12.63
N ASP A 154 -2.90 -4.14 -13.85
CA ASP A 154 -3.27 -2.96 -14.63
C ASP A 154 -4.24 -2.04 -13.88
N LYS A 155 -5.16 -2.60 -13.09
CA LYS A 155 -6.09 -1.82 -12.29
C LYS A 155 -5.36 -0.83 -11.37
N THR A 156 -4.37 -1.31 -10.64
CA THR A 156 -3.62 -0.47 -9.69
C THR A 156 -2.75 0.54 -10.42
N SER A 157 -2.01 0.10 -11.44
CA SER A 157 -1.15 0.99 -12.26
C SER A 157 -1.95 2.09 -12.92
N ASN A 158 -3.09 1.75 -13.54
CA ASN A 158 -3.92 2.73 -14.23
C ASN A 158 -4.49 3.79 -13.29
N VAL A 159 -4.97 3.38 -12.10
CA VAL A 159 -5.49 4.33 -11.12
C VAL A 159 -4.38 5.27 -10.62
N ILE A 160 -3.19 4.75 -10.31
CA ILE A 160 -2.06 5.58 -9.89
C ILE A 160 -1.70 6.60 -10.98
N ARG A 161 -1.66 6.18 -12.26
CA ARG A 161 -1.40 7.09 -13.39
C ARG A 161 -2.50 8.12 -13.59
N MET A 162 -3.77 7.71 -13.52
CA MET A 162 -4.91 8.66 -13.60
C MET A 162 -4.86 9.73 -12.50
N MET A 163 -4.25 9.42 -11.37
CA MET A 163 -4.04 10.35 -10.27
C MET A 163 -2.79 11.23 -10.43
N GLY A 164 -1.95 11.02 -11.46
CA GLY A 164 -0.68 11.74 -11.64
C GLY A 164 0.35 11.40 -10.56
N LEU A 165 0.35 10.15 -10.09
CA LEU A 165 1.23 9.65 -9.01
C LEU A 165 2.24 8.62 -9.51
N GLU A 166 2.60 8.67 -10.79
CA GLU A 166 3.54 7.75 -11.42
C GLU A 166 4.91 7.74 -10.73
N ASP A 167 5.30 8.86 -10.14
CA ASP A 167 6.57 8.99 -9.41
C ASP A 167 6.68 8.07 -8.19
N TYR A 168 5.55 7.54 -7.73
CA TYR A 168 5.47 6.59 -6.60
C TYR A 168 5.17 5.16 -7.04
N LEU A 169 5.03 4.92 -8.37
CA LEU A 169 4.69 3.60 -8.93
C LEU A 169 5.93 2.77 -9.23
N VAL A 170 5.89 1.53 -8.76
CA VAL A 170 6.81 0.45 -9.16
C VAL A 170 5.98 -0.69 -9.74
N GLU A 171 6.23 -1.04 -10.99
CA GLU A 171 5.50 -2.15 -11.62
C GLU A 171 6.19 -3.48 -11.34
N TYR A 172 5.39 -4.47 -10.99
CA TYR A 172 5.81 -5.84 -10.72
C TYR A 172 4.96 -6.81 -11.53
N GLY A 173 5.41 -7.10 -12.75
CA GLY A 173 4.77 -8.04 -13.66
C GLY A 173 3.34 -7.66 -14.06
N ILE A 174 3.13 -7.31 -15.31
CA ILE A 174 1.80 -6.95 -15.83
C ILE A 174 1.12 -8.20 -16.38
N ARG A 175 -0.10 -8.51 -15.89
CA ARG A 175 -0.85 -9.73 -16.21
C ARG A 175 -1.19 -9.94 -17.69
N ASN A 176 -1.22 -8.90 -18.51
CA ASN A 176 -1.74 -8.94 -19.88
C ASN A 176 -0.68 -8.91 -20.98
N SER A 177 0.61 -8.95 -20.64
CA SER A 177 1.64 -9.04 -21.68
C SER A 177 1.82 -10.49 -22.13
N ALA A 178 2.09 -10.70 -23.43
CA ALA A 178 2.53 -12.00 -23.96
C ALA A 178 3.80 -12.51 -23.26
N ASP A 179 4.47 -11.63 -22.54
CA ASP A 179 5.67 -11.86 -21.73
C ASP A 179 5.40 -12.14 -20.25
N PHE A 180 4.13 -12.36 -19.86
CA PHE A 180 3.71 -12.67 -18.48
C PHE A 180 4.57 -13.74 -17.80
N TYR A 181 5.19 -14.61 -18.58
CA TYR A 181 6.02 -15.71 -18.10
C TYR A 181 7.51 -15.38 -18.05
N LYS A 182 7.97 -14.22 -18.58
CA LYS A 182 9.40 -14.05 -18.80
C LYS A 182 10.18 -13.55 -17.61
N GLU A 183 9.78 -12.54 -16.90
CA GLU A 183 10.55 -12.10 -15.71
C GLU A 183 9.70 -11.21 -14.82
N PHE A 184 9.25 -11.77 -13.71
CA PHE A 184 8.73 -10.99 -12.60
C PHE A 184 9.92 -10.59 -11.72
N ASP A 185 10.47 -9.45 -11.98
CA ASP A 185 11.47 -8.86 -11.11
C ASP A 185 10.98 -7.49 -10.66
N LEU A 186 11.28 -7.16 -9.41
CA LEU A 186 11.05 -5.82 -8.92
C LEU A 186 12.22 -4.95 -9.37
N ASP A 187 11.94 -3.90 -10.13
CA ASP A 187 12.97 -2.94 -10.53
C ASP A 187 13.48 -2.16 -9.30
N MET A 188 14.54 -2.66 -8.70
CA MET A 188 15.15 -2.07 -7.51
C MET A 188 15.75 -0.69 -7.76
N GLN A 189 16.14 -0.36 -9.00
CA GLN A 189 16.56 0.99 -9.35
C GLN A 189 15.36 1.95 -9.26
N ARG A 190 14.20 1.51 -9.79
CA ARG A 190 12.95 2.26 -9.68
C ARG A 190 12.48 2.39 -8.24
N VAL A 191 12.59 1.33 -7.43
CA VAL A 191 12.31 1.38 -5.99
C VAL A 191 13.14 2.46 -5.31
N ASN A 192 14.43 2.53 -5.56
CA ASN A 192 15.31 3.53 -4.96
C ASN A 192 14.95 4.95 -5.41
N GLN A 193 14.61 5.18 -6.69
CA GLN A 193 14.11 6.47 -7.18
C GLN A 193 12.82 6.88 -6.45
N VAL A 194 11.88 5.94 -6.27
CA VAL A 194 10.64 6.20 -5.52
C VAL A 194 10.94 6.56 -4.08
N MET A 195 11.88 5.84 -3.43
CA MET A 195 12.31 6.17 -2.07
C MET A 195 12.89 7.59 -1.98
N ASP A 196 13.77 7.94 -2.91
CA ASP A 196 14.36 9.29 -2.95
C ASP A 196 13.26 10.36 -3.11
N ASN A 197 12.25 10.12 -3.95
CA ASN A 197 11.10 11.01 -4.09
C ASN A 197 10.29 11.14 -2.80
N ILE A 198 10.03 10.01 -2.09
CA ILE A 198 9.28 10.01 -0.82
C ILE A 198 9.98 10.82 0.26
N PHE A 199 11.31 10.72 0.33
CA PHE A 199 12.11 11.37 1.37
C PHE A 199 12.70 12.72 0.94
N SER A 200 12.46 13.15 -0.30
CA SER A 200 12.71 14.53 -0.73
C SER A 200 11.66 15.49 -0.15
N ASP A 201 11.95 16.79 -0.17
CA ASP A 201 11.06 17.82 0.39
C ASP A 201 9.71 18.02 -0.36
N ASP A 202 9.44 17.25 -1.43
CA ASP A 202 8.29 17.46 -2.33
C ASP A 202 7.03 16.65 -1.97
N LYS A 203 6.74 16.47 -0.68
CA LYS A 203 5.52 15.80 -0.18
C LYS A 203 4.21 16.53 -0.56
N LYS A 204 4.28 17.79 -1.00
CA LYS A 204 3.10 18.65 -1.26
C LYS A 204 2.21 18.17 -2.41
N SER A 205 2.73 17.35 -3.33
CA SER A 205 1.96 16.87 -4.49
C SER A 205 0.82 15.92 -4.08
N ILE A 206 1.08 14.96 -3.19
CA ILE A 206 0.07 13.98 -2.75
C ILE A 206 -1.03 14.63 -1.92
N GLU A 207 -0.70 15.51 -1.00
CA GLU A 207 -1.71 16.23 -0.20
C GLU A 207 -2.67 17.03 -1.08
N LYS A 208 -2.16 17.70 -2.11
CA LYS A 208 -2.98 18.44 -3.07
C LYS A 208 -3.91 17.53 -3.85
N ILE A 209 -3.40 16.40 -4.36
CA ILE A 209 -4.18 15.40 -5.08
C ILE A 209 -5.25 14.81 -4.18
N THR A 210 -4.90 14.42 -2.96
CA THR A 210 -5.83 13.88 -1.97
C THR A 210 -6.96 14.87 -1.65
N SER A 211 -6.64 16.14 -1.46
CA SER A 211 -7.63 17.19 -1.18
C SER A 211 -8.62 17.36 -2.33
N LYS A 212 -8.12 17.35 -3.57
CA LYS A 212 -8.96 17.39 -4.77
C LYS A 212 -9.91 16.18 -4.83
N MET A 213 -9.40 14.97 -4.61
CA MET A 213 -10.20 13.76 -4.65
C MET A 213 -11.26 13.69 -3.57
N LYS A 214 -10.97 14.19 -2.37
CA LYS A 214 -11.97 14.31 -1.29
C LYS A 214 -13.10 15.25 -1.68
N GLN A 215 -12.80 16.37 -2.34
CA GLN A 215 -13.82 17.28 -2.86
C GLN A 215 -14.68 16.60 -3.92
N GLU A 216 -14.08 15.91 -4.90
CA GLU A 216 -14.80 15.21 -5.96
C GLU A 216 -15.69 14.09 -5.39
N ALA A 217 -15.21 13.34 -4.40
CA ALA A 217 -16.00 12.31 -3.73
C ALA A 217 -17.19 12.90 -2.96
N ALA A 218 -17.02 14.03 -2.27
CA ALA A 218 -18.11 14.70 -1.56
C ALA A 218 -19.21 15.16 -2.54
N VAL A 219 -18.83 15.75 -3.67
CA VAL A 219 -19.79 16.15 -4.74
C VAL A 219 -20.54 14.93 -5.28
N ALA A 220 -19.83 13.82 -5.56
CA ALA A 220 -20.45 12.60 -6.05
C ALA A 220 -21.44 12.00 -5.04
N GLN A 221 -21.13 12.03 -3.75
CA GLN A 221 -22.03 11.58 -2.68
C GLN A 221 -23.29 12.45 -2.59
N GLU A 222 -23.16 13.77 -2.68
CA GLU A 222 -24.31 14.67 -2.68
C GLU A 222 -25.23 14.44 -3.89
N GLU A 223 -24.66 14.23 -5.08
CA GLU A 223 -25.43 13.91 -6.28
C GLU A 223 -26.15 12.56 -6.15
N LEU A 224 -25.49 11.53 -5.60
CA LEU A 224 -26.10 10.23 -5.35
C LEU A 224 -27.29 10.35 -4.36
N ILE A 225 -27.12 11.10 -3.27
CA ILE A 225 -28.20 11.33 -2.29
C ILE A 225 -29.39 12.06 -2.93
N LYS A 226 -29.13 13.04 -3.81
CA LYS A 226 -30.20 13.74 -4.55
C LYS A 226 -30.93 12.82 -5.52
N TRP A 227 -30.23 11.85 -6.10
CA TRP A 227 -30.84 10.89 -7.03
C TRP A 227 -31.68 9.82 -6.31
N LEU A 228 -31.34 9.47 -5.06
CA LEU A 228 -32.06 8.49 -4.23
C LEU A 228 -33.33 9.06 -3.54
N LYS A 229 -33.52 10.39 -3.55
CA LYS A 229 -34.71 11.09 -3.04
C LYS A 229 -35.73 11.31 -4.14
#